data_7902fbcd3707609e53474dbb27252b0e
#
_entry.id   7902fbcd3707609e53474dbb27252b0e
#
_cell.length_a   1.000
_cell.length_b   1.000
_cell.length_c   1.000
_cell.angle_alpha   90.00
_cell.angle_beta   90.00
_cell.angle_gamma   90.00
#
_symmetry.space_group_name_H-M   'P 1'
#
loop_
_entity.id
_entity.type
_entity.pdbx_description
1 polymer ?
#
loop_
_entity_poly.entity_id
_entity_poly.type
_entity_poly.pdbx_seq_one_letter_code
_entity_poly.pdbx_strand_id
1 'polypeptide(L)'
;MKGKRLVAWVLTAAMAVSLLTVSAAAVTFSDMTNHWAREDVEYLASQGVVQGTSDTTFAPERAMTACEAVIFCSRTTGVSATDKAKIFQKWALTLQAIMPASLYSWAGEEMAICLETGIISETELRSLSQSGGLVKAISRENLAMYLVRAMQLEPMAKSLTNYSLSFADASSVSPALQPYV
;
A
#
# COMPACT_ATOMS: atom_id res chain seq x y z
N MET A 1 -44.88 -12.84 -32.95
CA MET A 1 -44.99 -12.73 -31.47
C MET A 1 -43.95 -13.55 -30.69
N LYS A 2 -43.22 -14.50 -31.32
CA LYS A 2 -42.19 -15.32 -30.58
C LYS A 2 -40.90 -14.58 -30.27
N GLY A 3 -40.46 -13.61 -31.10
CA GLY A 3 -39.21 -12.86 -30.86
C GLY A 3 -39.21 -11.89 -29.68
N LYS A 4 -40.35 -11.26 -29.41
CA LYS A 4 -40.49 -10.32 -28.27
C LYS A 4 -40.41 -11.01 -26.90
N ARG A 5 -40.83 -12.26 -26.81
CA ARG A 5 -40.74 -13.07 -25.59
C ARG A 5 -39.31 -13.54 -25.31
N LEU A 6 -38.55 -13.88 -26.38
CA LEU A 6 -37.15 -14.28 -26.24
C LEU A 6 -36.27 -13.11 -25.73
N VAL A 7 -36.46 -11.89 -26.25
CA VAL A 7 -35.75 -10.68 -25.83
C VAL A 7 -36.09 -10.36 -24.38
N ALA A 8 -37.34 -10.54 -23.95
CA ALA A 8 -37.74 -10.31 -22.56
C ALA A 8 -37.04 -11.30 -21.59
N TRP A 9 -36.90 -12.57 -21.96
CA TRP A 9 -36.20 -13.58 -21.15
C TRP A 9 -34.69 -13.32 -21.05
N VAL A 10 -34.04 -12.85 -22.11
CA VAL A 10 -32.62 -12.50 -22.12
C VAL A 10 -32.36 -11.26 -21.26
N LEU A 11 -33.23 -10.27 -21.30
CA LEU A 11 -33.13 -9.06 -20.46
C LEU A 11 -33.36 -9.38 -18.98
N THR A 12 -34.30 -10.28 -18.63
CA THR A 12 -34.52 -10.70 -17.24
C THR A 12 -33.37 -11.56 -16.72
N ALA A 13 -32.77 -12.42 -17.55
CA ALA A 13 -31.59 -13.17 -17.16
C ALA A 13 -30.36 -12.27 -16.97
N ALA A 14 -30.18 -11.26 -17.82
CA ALA A 14 -29.09 -10.28 -17.67
C ALA A 14 -29.23 -9.41 -16.40
N MET A 15 -30.45 -9.02 -16.01
CA MET A 15 -30.71 -8.35 -14.74
C MET A 15 -30.50 -9.24 -13.52
N ALA A 16 -30.78 -10.53 -13.59
CA ALA A 16 -30.58 -11.47 -12.49
C ALA A 16 -29.08 -11.73 -12.21
N VAL A 17 -28.23 -11.66 -13.23
CA VAL A 17 -26.76 -11.83 -13.08
C VAL A 17 -26.11 -10.59 -12.43
N SER A 18 -26.68 -9.40 -12.61
CA SER A 18 -26.17 -8.17 -11.99
C SER A 18 -26.45 -8.03 -10.47
N LEU A 19 -27.23 -8.94 -9.89
CA LEU A 19 -27.53 -8.97 -8.45
C LEU A 19 -26.67 -9.97 -7.67
N LEU A 20 -25.73 -10.65 -8.32
CA LEU A 20 -24.67 -11.37 -7.60
C LEU A 20 -23.64 -10.32 -7.11
N THR A 21 -24.03 -9.56 -6.11
CA THR A 21 -23.05 -8.89 -5.25
C THR A 21 -22.22 -10.01 -4.65
N VAL A 22 -21.00 -10.18 -5.15
CA VAL A 22 -19.98 -10.92 -4.41
C VAL A 22 -19.81 -10.14 -3.12
N SER A 23 -20.47 -10.62 -2.07
CA SER A 23 -20.22 -10.14 -0.71
C SER A 23 -18.76 -10.50 -0.46
N ALA A 24 -17.86 -9.52 -0.57
CA ALA A 24 -16.51 -9.68 -0.07
C ALA A 24 -16.67 -10.07 1.39
N ALA A 25 -16.26 -11.28 1.77
CA ALA A 25 -16.29 -11.69 3.16
C ALA A 25 -15.56 -10.60 3.95
N ALA A 26 -16.24 -10.07 4.99
CA ALA A 26 -15.63 -9.04 5.82
C ALA A 26 -14.35 -9.62 6.41
N VAL A 27 -13.22 -8.99 6.10
CA VAL A 27 -11.94 -9.37 6.70
C VAL A 27 -12.01 -8.96 8.16
N THR A 28 -11.89 -9.93 9.07
CA THR A 28 -11.92 -9.69 10.52
C THR A 28 -10.66 -10.27 11.14
N PHE A 29 -10.08 -9.54 12.08
CA PHE A 29 -8.89 -9.97 12.81
C PHE A 29 -9.25 -10.21 14.28
N SER A 30 -8.90 -11.38 14.79
CA SER A 30 -9.26 -11.79 16.16
C SER A 30 -8.63 -10.91 17.25
N ASP A 31 -7.43 -10.40 17.00
CA ASP A 31 -6.67 -9.52 17.88
C ASP A 31 -7.13 -8.04 17.82
N MET A 32 -8.06 -7.72 16.91
CA MET A 32 -8.65 -6.38 16.77
C MET A 32 -10.00 -6.22 17.47
N THR A 33 -10.55 -7.26 18.10
CA THR A 33 -11.95 -7.31 18.60
C THR A 33 -12.34 -6.11 19.47
N ASN A 34 -11.43 -5.62 20.32
CA ASN A 34 -11.65 -4.47 21.20
C ASN A 34 -10.66 -3.31 20.91
N HIS A 35 -10.00 -3.34 19.77
CA HIS A 35 -9.02 -2.30 19.43
C HIS A 35 -9.71 -1.09 18.81
N TRP A 36 -9.31 0.12 19.20
CA TRP A 36 -9.90 1.39 18.74
C TRP A 36 -9.86 1.58 17.22
N ALA A 37 -8.82 1.05 16.55
CA ALA A 37 -8.65 1.15 15.10
C ALA A 37 -9.31 -0.01 14.32
N ARG A 38 -10.14 -0.86 14.96
CA ARG A 38 -10.69 -2.05 14.32
C ARG A 38 -11.43 -1.73 13.02
N GLU A 39 -12.35 -0.79 13.06
CA GLU A 39 -13.20 -0.44 11.91
C GLU A 39 -12.37 0.07 10.73
N ASP A 40 -11.39 0.93 11.00
CA ASP A 40 -10.48 1.47 9.98
C ASP A 40 -9.62 0.37 9.34
N VAL A 41 -9.07 -0.54 10.17
CA VAL A 41 -8.25 -1.64 9.70
C VAL A 41 -9.06 -2.63 8.87
N GLU A 42 -10.25 -3.04 9.33
CA GLU A 42 -11.15 -3.94 8.60
C GLU A 42 -11.60 -3.29 7.28
N TYR A 43 -11.89 -1.99 7.27
CA TYR A 43 -12.18 -1.24 6.05
C TYR A 43 -11.01 -1.25 5.08
N LEU A 44 -9.81 -0.86 5.50
CA LEU A 44 -8.63 -0.83 4.64
C LEU A 44 -8.22 -2.23 4.15
N ALA A 45 -8.45 -3.27 4.97
CA ALA A 45 -8.24 -4.65 4.57
C ALA A 45 -9.24 -5.09 3.48
N SER A 46 -10.51 -4.68 3.60
CA SER A 46 -11.52 -4.92 2.56
C SER A 46 -11.20 -4.26 1.22
N GLN A 47 -10.44 -3.15 1.26
CA GLN A 47 -9.94 -2.45 0.07
C GLN A 47 -8.59 -3.02 -0.45
N GLY A 48 -8.02 -4.03 0.24
CA GLY A 48 -6.72 -4.60 -0.11
C GLY A 48 -5.52 -3.70 0.17
N VAL A 49 -5.70 -2.60 0.90
CA VAL A 49 -4.63 -1.65 1.24
C VAL A 49 -3.76 -2.20 2.35
N VAL A 50 -4.35 -2.78 3.39
CA VAL A 50 -3.61 -3.46 4.47
C VAL A 50 -3.86 -4.96 4.43
N GLN A 51 -2.94 -5.71 5.02
CA GLN A 51 -3.05 -7.16 5.20
C GLN A 51 -2.67 -7.51 6.64
N GLY A 52 -3.26 -8.57 7.17
CA GLY A 52 -2.87 -9.12 8.47
C GLY A 52 -1.47 -9.73 8.44
N THR A 53 -0.93 -9.98 9.61
CA THR A 53 0.28 -10.79 9.80
C THR A 53 0.01 -12.28 9.58
N SER A 54 -1.28 -12.65 9.63
CA SER A 54 -1.84 -13.95 9.21
C SER A 54 -3.27 -13.73 8.70
N ASP A 55 -3.93 -14.82 8.29
CA ASP A 55 -5.34 -14.77 7.85
C ASP A 55 -6.30 -14.29 8.95
N THR A 56 -5.91 -14.36 10.21
CA THR A 56 -6.78 -14.08 11.37
C THR A 56 -6.22 -13.05 12.35
N THR A 57 -5.00 -12.54 12.15
CA THR A 57 -4.33 -11.60 13.06
C THR A 57 -3.75 -10.42 12.30
N PHE A 58 -3.86 -9.22 12.88
CA PHE A 58 -3.31 -7.98 12.35
C PHE A 58 -2.01 -7.55 13.04
N ALA A 59 -1.91 -7.79 14.35
CA ALA A 59 -0.82 -7.37 15.24
C ALA A 59 -0.69 -5.83 15.34
N PRO A 60 -1.73 -5.11 15.85
CA PRO A 60 -1.79 -3.64 15.83
C PRO A 60 -0.65 -2.97 16.60
N GLU A 61 -0.14 -3.62 17.66
CA GLU A 61 0.94 -3.08 18.48
C GLU A 61 2.35 -3.35 17.91
N ARG A 62 2.45 -4.13 16.83
CA ARG A 62 3.73 -4.43 16.21
C ARG A 62 4.22 -3.25 15.38
N ALA A 63 5.46 -2.85 15.59
CA ALA A 63 6.09 -1.84 14.74
C ALA A 63 6.19 -2.33 13.28
N MET A 64 5.76 -1.49 12.34
CA MET A 64 5.88 -1.73 10.90
C MET A 64 7.34 -1.61 10.48
N THR A 65 7.82 -2.52 9.64
CA THR A 65 9.17 -2.41 9.05
C THR A 65 9.18 -1.43 7.87
N ALA A 66 10.37 -0.95 7.49
CA ALA A 66 10.49 -0.07 6.34
C ALA A 66 10.02 -0.73 5.03
N CYS A 67 10.30 -2.04 4.84
CA CYS A 67 9.78 -2.77 3.69
C CYS A 67 8.25 -2.80 3.66
N GLU A 68 7.62 -3.15 4.78
CA GLU A 68 6.15 -3.17 4.90
C GLU A 68 5.53 -1.80 4.65
N ALA A 69 6.14 -0.73 5.16
CA ALA A 69 5.66 0.64 4.95
C ALA A 69 5.71 1.07 3.48
N VAL A 70 6.80 0.77 2.79
CA VAL A 70 6.96 1.10 1.37
C VAL A 70 5.92 0.34 0.53
N ILE A 71 5.77 -0.97 0.73
CA ILE A 71 4.78 -1.75 -0.02
C ILE A 71 3.33 -1.41 0.36
N PHE A 72 3.06 -1.02 1.60
CA PHE A 72 1.76 -0.46 1.98
C PHE A 72 1.41 0.75 1.12
N CYS A 73 2.37 1.67 0.93
CA CYS A 73 2.17 2.84 0.07
C CYS A 73 1.90 2.46 -1.40
N SER A 74 2.50 1.37 -1.93
CA SER A 74 2.20 0.93 -3.31
C SER A 74 0.73 0.58 -3.53
N ARG A 75 0.08 0.01 -2.52
CA ARG A 75 -1.31 -0.43 -2.58
C ARG A 75 -2.30 0.73 -2.63
N THR A 76 -1.88 1.94 -2.28
CA THR A 76 -2.68 3.16 -2.40
C THR A 76 -2.63 3.80 -3.79
N THR A 77 -1.73 3.34 -4.67
CA THR A 77 -1.52 3.96 -6.00
C THR A 77 -2.57 3.59 -7.04
N GLY A 78 -3.39 2.57 -6.81
CA GLY A 78 -4.41 2.11 -7.76
C GLY A 78 -3.87 1.48 -9.03
N VAL A 79 -2.61 1.03 -9.07
CA VAL A 79 -2.01 0.35 -10.24
C VAL A 79 -2.79 -0.93 -10.57
N SER A 80 -3.20 -1.07 -11.83
CA SER A 80 -3.99 -2.21 -12.30
C SER A 80 -3.19 -3.53 -12.25
N ALA A 81 -3.88 -4.68 -12.12
CA ALA A 81 -3.21 -5.99 -12.13
C ALA A 81 -2.40 -6.23 -13.42
N THR A 82 -2.88 -5.75 -14.57
CA THR A 82 -2.17 -5.87 -15.86
C THR A 82 -0.88 -5.04 -15.86
N ASP A 83 -0.91 -3.85 -15.28
CA ASP A 83 0.27 -2.99 -15.23
C ASP A 83 1.27 -3.47 -14.17
N LYS A 84 0.80 -4.02 -13.05
CA LYS A 84 1.66 -4.68 -12.05
C LYS A 84 2.58 -5.72 -12.69
N ALA A 85 2.03 -6.61 -13.52
CA ALA A 85 2.82 -7.65 -14.18
C ALA A 85 3.90 -7.07 -15.10
N LYS A 86 3.60 -6.03 -15.88
CA LYS A 86 4.57 -5.35 -16.75
C LYS A 86 5.65 -4.63 -15.95
N ILE A 87 5.24 -3.91 -14.89
CA ILE A 87 6.14 -3.20 -13.99
C ILE A 87 7.09 -4.19 -13.31
N PHE A 88 6.55 -5.29 -12.77
CA PHE A 88 7.38 -6.32 -12.14
C PHE A 88 8.39 -6.93 -13.13
N GLN A 89 7.97 -7.24 -14.34
CA GLN A 89 8.85 -7.75 -15.37
C GLN A 89 10.01 -6.79 -15.69
N LYS A 90 9.74 -5.48 -15.71
CA LYS A 90 10.75 -4.43 -15.91
C LYS A 90 11.79 -4.41 -14.79
N TRP A 91 11.36 -4.54 -13.53
CA TRP A 91 12.20 -4.32 -12.35
C TRP A 91 12.75 -5.60 -11.71
N ALA A 92 12.29 -6.79 -12.14
CA ALA A 92 12.60 -8.07 -11.50
C ALA A 92 14.09 -8.33 -11.28
N LEU A 93 14.91 -8.15 -12.31
CA LEU A 93 16.37 -8.37 -12.22
C LEU A 93 17.05 -7.37 -11.29
N THR A 94 16.65 -6.11 -11.33
CA THR A 94 17.16 -5.07 -10.43
C THR A 94 16.82 -5.40 -8.99
N LEU A 95 15.58 -5.80 -8.71
CA LEU A 95 15.13 -6.15 -7.37
C LEU A 95 15.82 -7.41 -6.83
N GLN A 96 16.01 -8.43 -7.65
CA GLN A 96 16.78 -9.63 -7.27
C GLN A 96 18.22 -9.30 -6.89
N ALA A 97 18.83 -8.32 -7.55
CA ALA A 97 20.18 -7.89 -7.25
C ALA A 97 20.31 -7.03 -5.99
N ILE A 98 19.20 -6.35 -5.59
CA ILE A 98 19.21 -5.39 -4.48
C ILE A 98 18.63 -6.02 -3.20
N MET A 99 17.49 -6.70 -3.30
CA MET A 99 16.74 -7.17 -2.12
C MET A 99 17.26 -8.51 -1.62
N PRO A 100 17.26 -8.73 -0.28
CA PRO A 100 17.42 -10.09 0.26
C PRO A 100 16.35 -11.02 -0.31
N ALA A 101 16.74 -12.27 -0.65
CA ALA A 101 15.84 -13.24 -1.25
C ALA A 101 14.57 -13.48 -0.41
N SER A 102 14.69 -13.44 0.91
CA SER A 102 13.57 -13.58 1.86
C SER A 102 12.54 -12.45 1.76
N LEU A 103 12.95 -11.24 1.40
CA LEU A 103 12.04 -10.11 1.17
C LEU A 103 11.53 -10.10 -0.27
N TYR A 104 12.39 -10.38 -1.23
CA TYR A 104 12.02 -10.39 -2.65
C TYR A 104 10.86 -11.36 -2.94
N SER A 105 10.84 -12.52 -2.29
CA SER A 105 9.83 -13.57 -2.52
C SER A 105 8.39 -13.13 -2.28
N TRP A 106 8.15 -12.17 -1.38
CA TRP A 106 6.80 -11.71 -1.03
C TRP A 106 6.55 -10.23 -1.30
N ALA A 107 7.60 -9.40 -1.34
CA ALA A 107 7.48 -7.95 -1.51
C ALA A 107 7.92 -7.46 -2.90
N GLY A 108 8.43 -8.34 -3.76
CA GLY A 108 9.05 -7.94 -5.03
C GLY A 108 8.10 -7.23 -5.98
N GLU A 109 6.85 -7.68 -6.10
CA GLU A 109 5.88 -7.05 -6.99
C GLU A 109 5.51 -5.64 -6.54
N GLU A 110 5.17 -5.47 -5.27
CA GLU A 110 4.84 -4.16 -4.71
C GLU A 110 6.06 -3.23 -4.70
N MET A 111 7.25 -3.75 -4.43
CA MET A 111 8.48 -2.96 -4.48
C MET A 111 8.78 -2.48 -5.90
N ALA A 112 8.47 -3.27 -6.93
CA ALA A 112 8.56 -2.84 -8.33
C ALA A 112 7.66 -1.63 -8.61
N ILE A 113 6.42 -1.66 -8.09
CA ILE A 113 5.49 -0.52 -8.18
C ILE A 113 6.08 0.71 -7.49
N CYS A 114 6.67 0.53 -6.30
CA CYS A 114 7.27 1.64 -5.56
C CYS A 114 8.43 2.30 -6.31
N LEU A 115 9.26 1.51 -7.00
CA LEU A 115 10.32 2.04 -7.88
C LEU A 115 9.73 2.75 -9.09
N GLU A 116 8.74 2.17 -9.76
CA GLU A 116 8.12 2.73 -10.96
C GLU A 116 7.41 4.04 -10.68
N THR A 117 6.72 4.13 -9.54
CA THR A 117 5.94 5.32 -9.14
C THR A 117 6.76 6.37 -8.39
N GLY A 118 8.04 6.08 -8.07
CA GLY A 118 8.90 7.01 -7.35
C GLY A 118 8.63 7.10 -5.85
N ILE A 119 7.88 6.16 -5.27
CA ILE A 119 7.70 6.09 -3.81
C ILE A 119 9.05 5.87 -3.12
N ILE A 120 9.88 5.02 -3.69
CA ILE A 120 11.28 4.83 -3.29
C ILE A 120 12.17 4.86 -4.52
N SER A 121 13.34 5.48 -4.42
CA SER A 121 14.34 5.42 -5.49
C SER A 121 15.18 4.14 -5.38
N GLU A 122 15.79 3.71 -6.50
CA GLU A 122 16.71 2.57 -6.49
C GLU A 122 17.88 2.79 -5.52
N THR A 123 18.40 4.02 -5.43
CA THR A 123 19.48 4.37 -4.50
C THR A 123 19.05 4.22 -3.04
N GLU A 124 17.85 4.70 -2.68
CA GLU A 124 17.30 4.53 -1.32
C GLU A 124 17.08 3.05 -0.99
N LEU A 125 16.48 2.29 -1.90
CA LEU A 125 16.24 0.86 -1.72
C LEU A 125 17.55 0.09 -1.52
N ARG A 126 18.57 0.39 -2.31
CA ARG A 126 19.91 -0.20 -2.21
C ARG A 126 20.56 0.12 -0.87
N SER A 127 20.49 1.37 -0.42
CA SER A 127 21.01 1.81 0.87
C SER A 127 20.31 1.10 2.04
N LEU A 128 18.97 1.02 2.02
CA LEU A 128 18.20 0.30 3.03
C LEU A 128 18.50 -1.19 3.04
N SER A 129 18.67 -1.80 1.90
CA SER A 129 19.02 -3.22 1.78
C SER A 129 20.40 -3.50 2.38
N GLN A 130 21.42 -2.73 1.98
CA GLN A 130 22.80 -2.91 2.44
C GLN A 130 22.98 -2.67 3.95
N SER A 131 22.23 -1.70 4.51
CA SER A 131 22.26 -1.40 5.95
C SER A 131 21.39 -2.34 6.81
N GLY A 132 20.65 -3.27 6.17
CA GLY A 132 19.64 -4.08 6.84
C GLY A 132 18.43 -3.24 7.32
N GLY A 133 18.27 -2.02 6.80
CA GLY A 133 17.20 -1.09 7.20
C GLY A 133 15.81 -1.56 6.79
N LEU A 134 15.68 -2.36 5.71
CA LEU A 134 14.40 -2.87 5.22
C LEU A 134 13.60 -3.66 6.27
N VAL A 135 14.27 -4.35 7.18
CA VAL A 135 13.64 -5.15 8.25
C VAL A 135 13.55 -4.42 9.59
N LYS A 136 14.04 -3.20 9.68
CA LYS A 136 13.94 -2.37 10.89
C LYS A 136 12.63 -1.60 10.91
N ALA A 137 12.17 -1.26 12.13
CA ALA A 137 11.01 -0.41 12.32
C ALA A 137 11.19 0.94 11.61
N ILE A 138 10.16 1.39 10.92
CA ILE A 138 10.14 2.70 10.27
C ILE A 138 9.71 3.78 11.26
N SER A 139 10.27 4.99 11.14
CA SER A 139 9.75 6.16 11.86
C SER A 139 8.49 6.73 11.18
N ARG A 140 7.64 7.40 11.96
CA ARG A 140 6.41 8.05 11.44
C ARG A 140 6.72 9.08 10.35
N GLU A 141 7.79 9.86 10.50
CA GLU A 141 8.23 10.86 9.53
C GLU A 141 8.64 10.24 8.19
N ASN A 142 9.32 9.07 8.19
CA ASN A 142 9.65 8.34 6.97
C ASN A 142 8.39 7.74 6.31
N LEU A 143 7.45 7.23 7.09
CA LEU A 143 6.17 6.76 6.56
C LEU A 143 5.40 7.91 5.91
N ALA A 144 5.35 9.09 6.54
CA ALA A 144 4.72 10.28 5.97
C ALA A 144 5.34 10.66 4.62
N MET A 145 6.67 10.64 4.51
CA MET A 145 7.37 10.88 3.23
C MET A 145 6.92 9.89 2.14
N TYR A 146 6.88 8.59 2.43
CA TYR A 146 6.45 7.59 1.43
C TYR A 146 4.98 7.76 1.04
N LEU A 147 4.10 8.13 1.97
CA LEU A 147 2.69 8.44 1.67
C LEU A 147 2.55 9.67 0.77
N VAL A 148 3.26 10.75 1.07
CA VAL A 148 3.28 11.97 0.23
C VAL A 148 3.76 11.66 -1.18
N ARG A 149 4.79 10.81 -1.32
CA ARG A 149 5.27 10.35 -2.62
C ARG A 149 4.25 9.46 -3.34
N ALA A 150 3.59 8.54 -2.63
CA ALA A 150 2.53 7.71 -3.20
C ALA A 150 1.35 8.53 -3.74
N MET A 151 1.03 9.63 -3.05
CA MET A 151 0.02 10.60 -3.48
C MET A 151 0.51 11.56 -4.58
N GLN A 152 1.76 11.43 -5.04
CA GLN A 152 2.40 12.32 -6.04
C GLN A 152 2.48 13.80 -5.59
N LEU A 153 2.51 14.05 -4.29
CA LEU A 153 2.52 15.38 -3.69
C LEU A 153 3.94 15.87 -3.30
N GLU A 154 4.98 15.08 -3.57
CA GLU A 154 6.36 15.45 -3.20
C GLU A 154 6.81 16.81 -3.79
N PRO A 155 6.49 17.17 -5.07
CA PRO A 155 6.85 18.49 -5.59
C PRO A 155 6.19 19.63 -4.81
N MET A 156 4.92 19.44 -4.39
CA MET A 156 4.21 20.41 -3.55
C MET A 156 4.85 20.51 -2.17
N ALA A 157 5.10 19.40 -1.48
CA ALA A 157 5.74 19.37 -0.19
C ALA A 157 7.09 20.10 -0.21
N LYS A 158 7.94 19.82 -1.20
CA LYS A 158 9.25 20.48 -1.37
C LYS A 158 9.18 21.96 -1.74
N SER A 159 8.06 22.45 -2.25
CA SER A 159 7.86 23.88 -2.58
C SER A 159 7.47 24.72 -1.37
N LEU A 160 7.10 24.09 -0.26
CA LEU A 160 6.75 24.79 0.96
C LEU A 160 8.01 25.43 1.57
N THR A 161 8.04 26.76 1.66
CA THR A 161 9.16 27.53 2.21
C THR A 161 8.88 28.07 3.61
N ASN A 162 7.60 28.23 3.96
CA ASN A 162 7.15 28.77 5.22
C ASN A 162 6.09 27.85 5.82
N TYR A 163 6.54 26.85 6.55
CA TYR A 163 5.65 25.96 7.30
C TYR A 163 6.11 25.92 8.77
N SER A 164 5.15 25.71 9.66
CA SER A 164 5.40 25.53 11.08
C SER A 164 4.71 24.25 11.52
N LEU A 165 5.48 23.34 12.08
CA LEU A 165 4.92 22.13 12.68
C LEU A 165 4.37 22.48 14.06
N SER A 166 3.08 22.20 14.26
CA SER A 166 2.37 22.50 15.53
C SER A 166 2.39 21.35 16.55
N PHE A 167 3.18 20.30 16.29
CA PHE A 167 3.30 19.15 17.18
C PHE A 167 4.21 19.46 18.37
N ALA A 168 3.93 18.87 19.53
CA ALA A 168 4.76 19.04 20.73
C ALA A 168 6.19 18.51 20.54
N ASP A 169 6.39 17.53 19.66
CA ASP A 169 7.66 16.89 19.32
C ASP A 169 8.23 17.33 17.95
N ALA A 170 7.77 18.46 17.41
CA ALA A 170 8.20 18.98 16.10
C ALA A 170 9.73 19.11 15.96
N SER A 171 10.43 19.40 17.07
CA SER A 171 11.89 19.47 17.09
C SER A 171 12.60 18.12 16.88
N SER A 172 11.88 17.01 17.05
CA SER A 172 12.39 15.65 16.84
C SER A 172 12.32 15.24 15.38
N VAL A 173 11.55 15.95 14.55
CA VAL A 173 11.42 15.67 13.11
C VAL A 173 12.70 16.10 12.38
N SER A 174 13.28 15.20 11.63
CA SER A 174 14.47 15.50 10.82
C SER A 174 14.20 16.68 9.87
N PRO A 175 15.09 17.68 9.78
CA PRO A 175 14.90 18.84 8.91
C PRO A 175 14.60 18.46 7.45
N ALA A 176 15.21 17.39 6.95
CA ALA A 176 14.96 16.90 5.60
C ALA A 176 13.55 16.31 5.40
N LEU A 177 12.89 15.91 6.48
CA LEU A 177 11.56 15.28 6.45
C LEU A 177 10.42 16.21 6.89
N GLN A 178 10.74 17.37 7.44
CA GLN A 178 9.72 18.35 7.85
C GLN A 178 8.71 18.72 6.76
N PRO A 179 9.10 18.85 5.46
CA PRO A 179 8.13 19.16 4.39
C PRO A 179 7.06 18.09 4.18
N TYR A 180 7.26 16.87 4.69
CA TYR A 180 6.34 15.74 4.52
C TYR A 180 5.43 15.51 5.74
N VAL A 181 5.62 16.23 6.83
CA VAL A 181 4.90 16.07 8.08
C VAL A 181 4.00 17.26 8.34
#